data_0455a9caf7ac3348036674b05d6f2731
#
_entry.id   0455a9caf7ac3348036674b05d6f2731
#
_cell.length_a   1.000
_cell.length_b   1.000
_cell.length_c   1.000
_cell.angle_alpha   90.00
_cell.angle_beta   90.00
_cell.angle_gamma   90.00
#
_symmetry.space_group_name_H-M   'P 1'
#
loop_
_entity.id
_entity.type
_entity.pdbx_description
1 polymer ?
#
loop_
_entity_poly.entity_id
_entity_poly.type
_entity_poly.pdbx_seq_one_letter_code
_entity_poly.pdbx_strand_id
1 'polypeptide(L)'
;MRLGSIIATRAEAAGPRQVRSPLDSRIARWAPVPLRLIVGYGFMEHGFAKLGRGPEAFADILHAIGVPGPHVMAWATILTEVIGGLAVILGAFLALVALPMAALLVVATFTVHLPYGFSSIKLLSVSAAGAQFGPPGYELNLLYLACLAALVLGGSGPLAIDGLVRRRGSAGGCHSGSAER
;
A
#
# COMPACT_ATOMS: atom_id res chain seq x y z
N MET A 1 61.26 -7.28 16.94
CA MET A 1 60.26 -7.28 17.99
C MET A 1 58.91 -7.06 17.38
N ARG A 2 58.10 -8.13 17.29
CA ARG A 2 56.64 -8.30 17.11
C ARG A 2 55.83 -7.29 16.28
N LEU A 3 55.72 -7.57 14.99
CA LEU A 3 54.72 -7.01 14.04
C LEU A 3 53.71 -8.09 13.55
N GLY A 4 53.54 -9.16 14.30
CA GLY A 4 52.74 -10.33 13.90
C GLY A 4 51.34 -10.41 14.48
N SER A 5 50.81 -9.41 15.24
CA SER A 5 49.59 -9.56 16.04
C SER A 5 48.38 -8.74 15.55
N ILE A 6 48.49 -7.97 14.48
CA ILE A 6 47.35 -7.06 14.05
C ILE A 6 46.56 -7.62 12.88
N ILE A 7 47.01 -8.69 12.22
CA ILE A 7 46.33 -9.25 11.02
C ILE A 7 45.32 -10.36 11.36
N ALA A 8 45.36 -10.91 12.57
CA ALA A 8 44.51 -12.06 12.96
C ALA A 8 43.07 -11.72 13.44
N THR A 9 42.72 -10.44 13.68
CA THR A 9 41.47 -10.06 14.35
C THR A 9 40.36 -9.55 13.41
N ARG A 10 40.53 -9.62 12.09
CA ARG A 10 39.53 -9.11 11.14
C ARG A 10 38.76 -10.21 10.34
N ALA A 11 39.04 -11.45 10.63
CA ALA A 11 38.42 -12.59 9.91
C ALA A 11 37.19 -13.24 10.62
N GLU A 12 36.89 -12.81 11.86
CA GLU A 12 35.92 -13.53 12.72
C GLU A 12 34.58 -12.83 12.92
N ALA A 13 34.28 -11.77 12.16
CA ALA A 13 33.02 -11.01 12.24
C ALA A 13 32.03 -11.28 11.07
N ALA A 14 32.28 -12.27 10.24
CA ALA A 14 31.29 -12.75 9.27
C ALA A 14 30.44 -13.84 9.93
N GLY A 15 29.42 -13.43 10.70
CA GLY A 15 28.40 -14.35 11.18
C GLY A 15 27.81 -15.16 10.03
N PRO A 16 27.27 -16.37 10.28
CA PRO A 16 26.79 -17.26 9.23
C PRO A 16 25.79 -16.53 8.34
N ARG A 17 26.10 -16.33 7.06
CA ARG A 17 25.13 -15.90 6.05
C ARG A 17 24.01 -16.92 6.09
N GLN A 18 22.86 -16.54 6.65
CA GLN A 18 21.66 -17.37 6.54
C GLN A 18 21.36 -17.53 5.06
N VAL A 19 21.73 -18.67 4.50
CA VAL A 19 21.33 -19.09 3.16
C VAL A 19 19.83 -19.39 3.26
N ARG A 20 19.00 -18.42 2.85
CA ARG A 20 17.54 -18.66 2.75
C ARG A 20 17.31 -19.85 1.84
N SER A 21 16.50 -20.82 2.29
CA SER A 21 16.19 -21.96 1.47
C SER A 21 15.49 -21.53 0.17
N PRO A 22 15.65 -22.27 -0.94
CA PRO A 22 14.93 -21.98 -2.19
C PRO A 22 13.41 -22.01 -2.01
N LEU A 23 12.91 -22.77 -1.04
CA LEU A 23 11.50 -22.85 -0.70
C LEU A 23 11.03 -21.54 -0.04
N ASP A 24 11.82 -20.98 0.90
CA ASP A 24 11.51 -19.71 1.57
C ASP A 24 11.41 -18.56 0.56
N SER A 25 12.31 -18.54 -0.43
CA SER A 25 12.29 -17.51 -1.49
C SER A 25 11.08 -17.66 -2.42
N ARG A 26 10.63 -18.90 -2.67
CA ARG A 26 9.42 -19.16 -3.48
C ARG A 26 8.14 -18.71 -2.78
N ILE A 27 8.01 -18.98 -1.48
CA ILE A 27 6.84 -18.57 -0.69
C ILE A 27 6.84 -17.06 -0.48
N ALA A 28 7.98 -16.47 -0.12
CA ALA A 28 8.10 -15.05 0.16
C ALA A 28 7.66 -14.14 -1.00
N ARG A 29 7.87 -14.57 -2.25
CA ARG A 29 7.42 -13.80 -3.42
C ARG A 29 5.91 -13.65 -3.53
N TRP A 30 5.10 -14.50 -2.85
CA TRP A 30 3.65 -14.42 -2.85
C TRP A 30 3.09 -13.48 -1.79
N ALA A 31 3.93 -13.01 -0.85
CA ALA A 31 3.52 -12.11 0.22
C ALA A 31 2.79 -10.82 -0.25
N PRO A 32 3.14 -10.20 -1.40
CA PRO A 32 2.42 -9.04 -1.91
C PRO A 32 0.98 -9.34 -2.36
N VAL A 33 0.63 -10.58 -2.71
CA VAL A 33 -0.70 -10.91 -3.25
C VAL A 33 -1.82 -10.63 -2.23
N PRO A 34 -1.80 -11.18 -1.01
CA PRO A 34 -2.84 -10.89 -0.03
C PRO A 34 -2.88 -9.41 0.36
N LEU A 35 -1.73 -8.72 0.40
CA LEU A 35 -1.70 -7.28 0.67
C LEU A 35 -2.39 -6.49 -0.44
N ARG A 36 -2.15 -6.82 -1.71
CA ARG A 36 -2.82 -6.19 -2.85
C ARG A 36 -4.33 -6.39 -2.80
N LEU A 37 -4.77 -7.61 -2.50
CA LEU A 37 -6.20 -7.94 -2.43
C LEU A 37 -6.90 -7.13 -1.33
N ILE A 38 -6.38 -7.14 -0.11
CA ILE A 38 -7.05 -6.46 1.01
C ILE A 38 -6.99 -4.93 0.86
N VAL A 39 -5.84 -4.37 0.46
CA VAL A 39 -5.70 -2.93 0.29
C VAL A 39 -6.56 -2.44 -0.88
N GLY A 40 -6.45 -3.09 -2.04
CA GLY A 40 -7.19 -2.67 -3.23
C GLY A 40 -8.69 -2.82 -3.05
N TYR A 41 -9.17 -3.94 -2.49
CA TYR A 41 -10.58 -4.14 -2.19
C TYR A 41 -11.10 -3.10 -1.19
N GLY A 42 -10.38 -2.85 -0.10
CA GLY A 42 -10.80 -1.87 0.90
C GLY A 42 -10.95 -0.46 0.31
N PHE A 43 -10.00 -0.03 -0.52
CA PHE A 43 -10.12 1.25 -1.22
C PHE A 43 -11.33 1.29 -2.16
N MET A 44 -11.56 0.24 -2.94
CA MET A 44 -12.73 0.16 -3.84
C MET A 44 -14.05 0.24 -3.05
N GLU A 45 -14.17 -0.43 -1.92
CA GLU A 45 -15.35 -0.36 -1.04
C GLU A 45 -15.61 1.07 -0.55
N HIS A 46 -14.56 1.80 -0.15
CA HIS A 46 -14.69 3.20 0.24
C HIS A 46 -15.13 4.10 -0.92
N GLY A 47 -14.61 3.87 -2.13
CA GLY A 47 -15.03 4.59 -3.33
C GLY A 47 -16.48 4.27 -3.72
N PHE A 48 -16.86 3.00 -3.72
CA PHE A 48 -18.23 2.59 -4.03
C PHE A 48 -19.24 3.07 -2.99
N ALA A 49 -18.88 3.10 -1.70
CA ALA A 49 -19.73 3.66 -0.67
C ALA A 49 -20.02 5.16 -0.90
N LYS A 50 -19.03 5.93 -1.40
CA LYS A 50 -19.24 7.34 -1.77
C LYS A 50 -20.10 7.48 -3.03
N LEU A 51 -19.87 6.63 -4.05
CA LEU A 51 -20.72 6.59 -5.25
C LEU A 51 -22.16 6.25 -4.90
N GLY A 52 -22.39 5.25 -4.05
CA GLY A 52 -23.72 4.81 -3.66
C GLY A 52 -24.52 5.84 -2.84
N ARG A 53 -23.82 6.67 -2.05
CA ARG A 53 -24.44 7.80 -1.32
C ARG A 53 -24.66 9.03 -2.19
N GLY A 54 -24.05 9.09 -3.35
CA GLY A 54 -24.00 10.21 -4.26
C GLY A 54 -22.75 11.08 -4.06
N PRO A 55 -22.00 11.38 -5.16
CA PRO A 55 -20.82 12.23 -5.09
C PRO A 55 -21.06 13.62 -4.51
N GLU A 56 -22.27 14.17 -4.73
CA GLU A 56 -22.69 15.48 -4.19
C GLU A 56 -22.75 15.46 -2.66
N ALA A 57 -23.31 14.41 -2.05
CA ALA A 57 -23.34 14.28 -0.61
C ALA A 57 -21.93 14.23 0.00
N PHE A 58 -20.96 13.66 -0.72
CA PHE A 58 -19.57 13.68 -0.30
C PHE A 58 -18.91 15.04 -0.53
N ALA A 59 -19.25 15.74 -1.60
CA ALA A 59 -18.80 17.12 -1.84
C ALA A 59 -19.28 18.07 -0.74
N ASP A 60 -20.51 17.93 -0.26
CA ASP A 60 -21.06 18.72 0.86
C ASP A 60 -20.25 18.49 2.15
N ILE A 61 -19.83 17.25 2.44
CA ILE A 61 -18.94 16.96 3.58
C ILE A 61 -17.60 17.66 3.40
N LEU A 62 -17.00 17.60 2.20
CA LEU A 62 -15.72 18.26 1.92
C LEU A 62 -15.84 19.79 2.06
N HIS A 63 -16.96 20.35 1.61
CA HIS A 63 -17.27 21.79 1.77
C HIS A 63 -17.35 22.16 3.25
N ALA A 64 -18.06 21.38 4.05
CA ALA A 64 -18.24 21.63 5.49
C ALA A 64 -16.91 21.61 6.27
N ILE A 65 -15.92 20.85 5.84
CA ILE A 65 -14.58 20.82 6.45
C ILE A 65 -13.59 21.80 5.79
N GLY A 66 -14.07 22.66 4.87
CA GLY A 66 -13.26 23.73 4.27
C GLY A 66 -12.34 23.31 3.12
N VAL A 67 -12.58 22.16 2.47
CA VAL A 67 -11.79 21.72 1.31
C VAL A 67 -12.11 22.59 0.09
N PRO A 68 -11.09 23.19 -0.56
CA PRO A 68 -11.32 24.00 -1.76
C PRO A 68 -11.74 23.12 -2.94
N GLY A 69 -12.70 23.59 -3.76
CA GLY A 69 -13.20 22.87 -4.92
C GLY A 69 -13.83 21.51 -4.58
N PRO A 70 -14.80 21.44 -3.65
CA PRO A 70 -15.28 20.19 -3.04
C PRO A 70 -15.81 19.20 -4.06
N HIS A 71 -16.48 19.61 -5.11
CA HIS A 71 -16.98 18.73 -6.18
C HIS A 71 -15.83 18.04 -6.94
N VAL A 72 -14.79 18.80 -7.29
CA VAL A 72 -13.61 18.24 -7.98
C VAL A 72 -12.87 17.28 -7.06
N MET A 73 -12.69 17.65 -5.79
CA MET A 73 -12.02 16.81 -4.80
C MET A 73 -12.83 15.55 -4.48
N ALA A 74 -14.15 15.62 -4.48
CA ALA A 74 -15.01 14.44 -4.30
C ALA A 74 -14.79 13.42 -5.41
N TRP A 75 -14.87 13.84 -6.67
CA TRP A 75 -14.62 12.97 -7.81
C TRP A 75 -13.18 12.47 -7.87
N ALA A 76 -12.18 13.31 -7.60
CA ALA A 76 -10.78 12.92 -7.55
C ALA A 76 -10.55 11.84 -6.48
N THR A 77 -11.16 11.97 -5.31
CA THR A 77 -11.10 10.97 -4.24
C THR A 77 -11.74 9.65 -4.67
N ILE A 78 -12.98 9.70 -5.18
CA ILE A 78 -13.71 8.50 -5.63
C ILE A 78 -12.93 7.75 -6.72
N LEU A 79 -12.44 8.47 -7.73
CA LEU A 79 -11.66 7.87 -8.82
C LEU A 79 -10.34 7.27 -8.31
N THR A 80 -9.65 7.96 -7.40
CA THR A 80 -8.43 7.43 -6.78
C THR A 80 -8.73 6.14 -5.99
N GLU A 81 -9.83 6.09 -5.26
CA GLU A 81 -10.20 4.92 -4.48
C GLU A 81 -10.62 3.74 -5.37
N VAL A 82 -11.45 3.97 -6.38
CA VAL A 82 -11.94 2.89 -7.24
C VAL A 82 -10.85 2.43 -8.22
N ILE A 83 -10.28 3.36 -9.00
CA ILE A 83 -9.29 3.01 -10.03
C ILE A 83 -7.96 2.63 -9.38
N GLY A 84 -7.52 3.37 -8.36
CA GLY A 84 -6.30 3.04 -7.60
C GLY A 84 -6.42 1.70 -6.90
N GLY A 85 -7.56 1.41 -6.26
CA GLY A 85 -7.82 0.11 -5.64
C GLY A 85 -7.76 -1.04 -6.66
N LEU A 86 -8.39 -0.88 -7.82
CA LEU A 86 -8.32 -1.85 -8.91
C LEU A 86 -6.88 -2.03 -9.41
N ALA A 87 -6.15 -0.94 -9.61
CA ALA A 87 -4.76 -0.99 -10.04
C ALA A 87 -3.86 -1.73 -9.03
N VAL A 88 -4.09 -1.53 -7.72
CA VAL A 88 -3.39 -2.28 -6.66
C VAL A 88 -3.72 -3.77 -6.73
N ILE A 89 -4.99 -4.16 -6.89
CA ILE A 89 -5.37 -5.58 -7.05
C ILE A 89 -4.64 -6.21 -8.23
N LEU A 90 -4.63 -5.54 -9.36
CA LEU A 90 -3.98 -6.02 -10.59
C LEU A 90 -2.44 -5.93 -10.53
N GLY A 91 -1.87 -5.22 -9.55
CA GLY A 91 -0.44 -4.94 -9.45
C GLY A 91 0.08 -4.13 -10.62
N ALA A 92 -0.70 -3.11 -11.04
CA ALA A 92 -0.39 -2.21 -12.13
C ALA A 92 -0.02 -0.83 -11.60
N PHE A 93 1.12 -0.29 -12.02
CA PHE A 93 1.58 1.06 -11.67
C PHE A 93 1.60 1.35 -10.16
N LEU A 94 1.96 0.33 -9.34
CA LEU A 94 1.85 0.40 -7.88
C LEU A 94 2.48 1.65 -7.27
N ALA A 95 3.68 2.02 -7.69
CA ALA A 95 4.37 3.21 -7.16
C ALA A 95 3.63 4.51 -7.49
N LEU A 96 2.99 4.56 -8.67
CA LEU A 96 2.25 5.74 -9.13
C LEU A 96 0.93 5.90 -8.37
N VAL A 97 0.14 4.83 -8.26
CA VAL A 97 -1.17 4.88 -7.61
C VAL A 97 -1.08 4.95 -6.09
N ALA A 98 0.00 4.41 -5.50
CA ALA A 98 0.22 4.47 -4.05
C ALA A 98 0.37 5.91 -3.53
N LEU A 99 0.90 6.84 -4.33
CA LEU A 99 1.08 8.23 -3.91
C LEU A 99 -0.25 8.95 -3.61
N PRO A 100 -1.22 9.04 -4.56
CA PRO A 100 -2.50 9.67 -4.28
C PRO A 100 -3.30 8.90 -3.21
N MET A 101 -3.22 7.56 -3.18
CA MET A 101 -3.87 6.76 -2.14
C MET A 101 -3.31 7.05 -0.74
N ALA A 102 -1.99 7.16 -0.62
CA ALA A 102 -1.35 7.55 0.64
C ALA A 102 -1.73 8.97 1.06
N ALA A 103 -1.77 9.91 0.11
CA ALA A 103 -2.21 11.28 0.38
C ALA A 103 -3.66 11.31 0.92
N LEU A 104 -4.58 10.55 0.33
CA LEU A 104 -5.95 10.42 0.84
C LEU A 104 -6.00 9.88 2.27
N LEU A 105 -5.22 8.85 2.58
CA LEU A 105 -5.14 8.29 3.94
C LEU A 105 -4.60 9.30 4.95
N VAL A 106 -3.57 10.05 4.57
CA VAL A 106 -3.00 11.11 5.42
C VAL A 106 -4.04 12.20 5.67
N VAL A 107 -4.68 12.72 4.61
CA VAL A 107 -5.74 13.72 4.75
C VAL A 107 -6.88 13.20 5.62
N ALA A 108 -7.39 12.00 5.36
CA ALA A 108 -8.46 11.40 6.15
C ALA A 108 -8.05 11.18 7.63
N THR A 109 -6.78 10.87 7.89
CA THR A 109 -6.26 10.76 9.26
C THR A 109 -6.43 12.07 10.01
N PHE A 110 -6.00 13.18 9.43
CA PHE A 110 -6.02 14.48 10.11
C PHE A 110 -7.39 15.15 10.14
N THR A 111 -8.20 14.97 9.10
CA THR A 111 -9.50 15.66 8.98
C THR A 111 -10.66 14.88 9.60
N VAL A 112 -10.58 13.54 9.61
CA VAL A 112 -11.71 12.69 10.04
C VAL A 112 -11.39 11.88 11.28
N HIS A 113 -10.24 11.17 11.31
CA HIS A 113 -10.00 10.12 12.30
C HIS A 113 -9.21 10.59 13.53
N LEU A 114 -8.44 11.68 13.43
CA LEU A 114 -7.60 12.17 14.53
C LEU A 114 -8.38 12.47 15.83
N PRO A 115 -9.58 13.10 15.77
CA PRO A 115 -10.39 13.37 16.97
C PRO A 115 -10.82 12.09 17.71
N TYR A 116 -10.88 10.98 16.98
CA TYR A 116 -11.26 9.68 17.56
C TYR A 116 -10.08 8.89 18.14
N GLY A 117 -8.84 9.41 18.06
CA GLY A 117 -7.63 8.76 18.59
C GLY A 117 -7.19 7.54 17.79
N PHE A 118 -6.28 6.75 18.34
CA PHE A 118 -5.63 5.64 17.63
C PHE A 118 -6.57 4.47 17.35
N SER A 119 -7.24 3.93 18.37
CA SER A 119 -7.96 2.65 18.29
C SER A 119 -9.13 2.66 17.31
N SER A 120 -9.20 1.68 16.44
CA SER A 120 -10.30 1.46 15.49
C SER A 120 -11.49 0.74 16.11
N ILE A 121 -11.32 0.10 17.27
CA ILE A 121 -12.39 -0.61 18.00
C ILE A 121 -12.62 0.09 19.34
N LYS A 122 -13.79 0.71 19.50
CA LYS A 122 -14.18 1.42 20.72
C LYS A 122 -15.56 0.98 21.14
N LEU A 123 -15.63 0.15 22.16
CA LEU A 123 -16.89 -0.23 22.77
C LEU A 123 -17.46 0.97 23.55
N LEU A 124 -18.64 1.46 23.15
CA LEU A 124 -19.35 2.56 23.81
C LEU A 124 -20.31 2.05 24.87
N SER A 125 -21.11 1.04 24.51
CA SER A 125 -22.10 0.48 25.43
C SER A 125 -22.42 -0.97 25.08
N VAL A 126 -22.91 -1.72 26.07
CA VAL A 126 -23.45 -3.06 25.88
C VAL A 126 -24.89 -3.04 26.43
N SER A 127 -25.84 -3.46 25.61
CA SER A 127 -27.25 -3.56 25.97
C SER A 127 -27.81 -4.94 25.57
N ALA A 128 -29.06 -5.21 25.93
CA ALA A 128 -29.75 -6.44 25.48
C ALA A 128 -29.85 -6.56 23.93
N ALA A 129 -29.75 -5.43 23.20
CA ALA A 129 -29.73 -5.40 21.73
C ALA A 129 -28.32 -5.63 21.14
N GLY A 130 -27.27 -5.78 21.98
CA GLY A 130 -25.89 -6.01 21.58
C GLY A 130 -24.91 -4.91 21.97
N ALA A 131 -23.67 -5.05 21.49
CA ALA A 131 -22.60 -4.08 21.68
C ALA A 131 -22.65 -2.96 20.65
N GLN A 132 -22.51 -1.71 21.08
CA GLN A 132 -22.40 -0.53 20.24
C GLN A 132 -20.96 -0.05 20.21
N PHE A 133 -20.44 0.22 19.01
CA PHE A 133 -19.08 0.70 18.79
C PHE A 133 -19.08 2.14 18.29
N GLY A 134 -18.07 2.90 18.69
CA GLY A 134 -17.85 4.27 18.27
C GLY A 134 -17.17 4.37 16.91
N PRO A 135 -16.99 5.61 16.42
CA PRO A 135 -16.27 5.86 15.19
C PRO A 135 -14.84 5.31 15.24
N PRO A 136 -14.33 4.75 14.14
CA PRO A 136 -12.98 4.20 14.09
C PRO A 136 -11.92 5.32 14.20
N GLY A 137 -10.84 5.02 14.93
CA GLY A 137 -9.66 5.87 14.97
C GLY A 137 -8.76 5.67 13.75
N TYR A 138 -7.55 6.28 13.79
CA TYR A 138 -6.65 6.29 12.64
C TYR A 138 -5.75 5.05 12.49
N GLU A 139 -5.88 4.05 13.35
CA GLU A 139 -5.13 2.78 13.30
C GLU A 139 -5.19 2.13 11.91
N LEU A 140 -6.40 2.03 11.33
CA LEU A 140 -6.58 1.43 10.01
C LEU A 140 -5.89 2.23 8.92
N ASN A 141 -5.88 3.56 8.99
CA ASN A 141 -5.20 4.40 8.02
C ASN A 141 -3.68 4.14 8.04
N LEU A 142 -3.09 4.03 9.25
CA LEU A 142 -1.67 3.68 9.39
C LEU A 142 -1.36 2.28 8.87
N LEU A 143 -2.25 1.31 9.11
CA LEU A 143 -2.10 -0.05 8.60
C LEU A 143 -2.13 -0.06 7.05
N TYR A 144 -3.08 0.65 6.44
CA TYR A 144 -3.12 0.80 4.98
C TYR A 144 -1.87 1.49 4.43
N LEU A 145 -1.37 2.54 5.08
CA LEU A 145 -0.11 3.21 4.70
C LEU A 145 1.08 2.26 4.76
N ALA A 146 1.18 1.47 5.84
CA ALA A 146 2.24 0.46 5.98
C ALA A 146 2.15 -0.62 4.89
N CYS A 147 0.94 -1.07 4.56
CA CYS A 147 0.72 -2.04 3.48
C CYS A 147 1.09 -1.46 2.11
N LEU A 148 0.70 -0.21 1.80
CA LEU A 148 1.10 0.47 0.56
C LEU A 148 2.62 0.62 0.47
N ALA A 149 3.28 1.02 1.56
CA ALA A 149 4.74 1.11 1.63
C ALA A 149 5.39 -0.27 1.39
N ALA A 150 4.88 -1.32 2.03
CA ALA A 150 5.37 -2.67 1.81
C ALA A 150 5.23 -3.15 0.36
N LEU A 151 4.12 -2.81 -0.30
CA LEU A 151 3.88 -3.13 -1.71
C LEU A 151 4.82 -2.36 -2.66
N VAL A 152 5.08 -1.09 -2.38
CA VAL A 152 5.99 -0.26 -3.19
C VAL A 152 7.44 -0.72 -3.02
N LEU A 153 7.87 -0.95 -1.78
CA LEU A 153 9.26 -1.34 -1.46
C LEU A 153 9.55 -2.80 -1.77
N GLY A 154 8.60 -3.69 -1.50
CA GLY A 154 8.73 -5.14 -1.72
C GLY A 154 8.40 -5.60 -3.14
N GLY A 155 7.82 -4.72 -3.95
CA GLY A 155 7.38 -5.00 -5.31
C GLY A 155 6.02 -5.68 -5.40
N SER A 156 5.50 -5.74 -6.63
CA SER A 156 4.13 -6.18 -6.93
C SER A 156 3.90 -7.70 -6.79
N GLY A 157 4.97 -8.50 -6.68
CA GLY A 157 4.86 -9.95 -6.56
C GLY A 157 4.41 -10.66 -7.86
N PRO A 158 4.07 -11.97 -7.79
CA PRO A 158 3.56 -12.72 -8.93
C PRO A 158 2.15 -12.24 -9.32
N LEU A 159 1.76 -12.56 -10.56
CA LEU A 159 0.46 -12.19 -11.14
C LEU A 159 0.22 -10.66 -11.20
N ALA A 160 1.30 -9.87 -11.23
CA ALA A 160 1.24 -8.43 -11.36
C ALA A 160 1.49 -8.00 -12.81
N ILE A 161 0.71 -7.02 -13.27
CA ILE A 161 0.88 -6.43 -14.61
C ILE A 161 2.28 -5.80 -14.74
N ASP A 162 2.76 -5.10 -13.73
CA ASP A 162 4.11 -4.51 -13.71
C ASP A 162 5.22 -5.56 -13.94
N GLY A 163 5.02 -6.78 -13.40
CA GLY A 163 5.94 -7.88 -13.62
C GLY A 163 5.96 -8.41 -15.06
N LEU A 164 4.80 -8.41 -15.72
CA LEU A 164 4.67 -8.82 -17.12
C LEU A 164 5.31 -7.81 -18.08
N VAL A 165 5.08 -6.51 -17.83
CA VAL A 165 5.64 -5.43 -18.64
C VAL A 165 7.17 -5.42 -18.54
N ARG A 166 7.74 -5.56 -17.35
CA ARG A 166 9.20 -5.63 -17.16
C ARG A 166 9.85 -6.79 -17.88
N ARG A 167 9.20 -7.97 -17.89
CA ARG A 167 9.73 -9.17 -18.59
C ARG A 167 9.77 -8.96 -20.11
N ARG A 168 8.77 -8.31 -20.70
CA ARG A 168 8.72 -8.01 -22.13
C ARG A 168 9.78 -6.99 -22.55
N GLY A 169 10.05 -5.97 -21.75
CA GLY A 169 11.11 -4.98 -22.00
C GLY A 169 12.52 -5.58 -22.01
N SER A 170 12.78 -6.59 -21.16
CA SER A 170 14.09 -7.27 -21.12
C SER A 170 14.31 -8.24 -22.30
N ALA A 171 13.25 -8.79 -22.88
CA ALA A 171 13.35 -9.71 -24.03
C ALA A 171 13.60 -8.98 -25.37
N GLY A 172 13.19 -7.72 -25.49
CA GLY A 172 13.38 -6.93 -26.73
C GLY A 172 14.78 -6.33 -26.92
N GLY A 173 15.61 -6.28 -25.85
CA GLY A 173 16.94 -5.67 -25.90
C GLY A 173 18.07 -6.56 -26.39
N CYS A 174 17.83 -7.86 -26.67
CA CYS A 174 18.89 -8.82 -26.99
C CYS A 174 19.08 -9.06 -28.51
N HIS A 175 18.38 -8.32 -29.40
CA HIS A 175 18.38 -8.61 -30.86
C HIS A 175 19.07 -7.57 -31.74
N SER A 176 19.78 -6.57 -31.21
CA SER A 176 20.42 -5.53 -32.05
C SER A 176 21.95 -5.53 -31.99
N GLY A 177 22.60 -6.64 -31.66
CA GLY A 177 24.05 -6.68 -31.47
C GLY A 177 24.86 -7.67 -32.33
N SER A 178 24.33 -8.21 -33.46
CA SER A 178 25.11 -9.15 -34.28
C SER A 178 24.85 -9.03 -35.78
N ALA A 179 25.12 -7.87 -36.34
CA ALA A 179 25.25 -7.72 -37.80
C ALA A 179 26.19 -6.56 -38.13
N GLU A 180 27.50 -6.73 -37.84
CA GLU A 180 28.58 -5.97 -38.45
C GLU A 180 29.91 -6.65 -38.13
N ARG A 181 30.30 -7.66 -38.92
CA ARG A 181 31.70 -7.98 -39.28
C ARG A 181 31.71 -8.77 -40.58
#